data_f52c59ad18b3f92b0d01fe2221a2dd6e
#
_entry.id   f52c59ad18b3f92b0d01fe2221a2dd6e
#
_cell.length_a   1.000
_cell.length_b   1.000
_cell.length_c   1.000
_cell.angle_alpha   90.00
_cell.angle_beta   90.00
_cell.angle_gamma   90.00
#
_symmetry.space_group_name_H-M   'P 1'
#
loop_
_entity.id
_entity.type
_entity.pdbx_description
1 polymer ?
#
loop_
_entity_poly.entity_id
_entity_poly.type
_entity_poly.pdbx_seq_one_letter_code
_entity_poly.pdbx_strand_id
1 'polypeptide(L)'
;VYLAGMYMQTAQNPLILAMTASPGENKEKISDIVDNLHIKKVETRTEDDPDVRPYVHEKEIEVIHVNLPPELKSALDDLKTLVSDRLNQLKHAGFPVTDQPSLSMKVLQEISAIIQQRIAERDASGFAAASIHAELMKLRHAIGLAESQGCMVLKAYLNKLLAEGNAPGGTKASKRIAYDPVFMRLLNRSIEWKEECHPKLLILPELVSSILEESPDTRIIIFATYRDTVRMVVDTLHMAGISAERFVGKANKDIEKGLSQKKQIATISRFREGEFSVLVATSVGEEGLDIPSTDVVIFYEPVPSEIRSIQRKGRTGRHGTGRIIVLVTRKTADETFQIVSRRREKAMTAGMKNLARDERKIIQTALPVDREELKKAEETQEKFFSGPKIIIDDRELVSKVAEHLSTARAVIHIDRLLQGDYKIGDRIIVERKTSRDFVDSLVDRDLLDQLRDMARVCPKPVLVIEGGDIYSQRDIHPNAIRGALAAISVSMGIAIFQTRDAGETADLLMVLARREEENGYKERGSTQKESYESLAAAQEA
;
A
#
# COMPACT_ATOMS: atom_id res chain seq x y z
N VAL A 1 9.00 17.21 -2.27
CA VAL A 1 10.24 17.62 -1.59
C VAL A 1 11.25 18.14 -2.61
N TYR A 2 11.77 17.33 -3.53
CA TYR A 2 12.81 17.73 -4.50
C TYR A 2 12.43 18.98 -5.32
N LEU A 3 11.23 19.01 -5.93
CA LEU A 3 10.76 20.15 -6.71
C LEU A 3 10.58 21.42 -5.85
N ALA A 4 10.09 21.27 -4.63
CA ALA A 4 9.97 22.38 -3.69
C ALA A 4 11.34 22.96 -3.33
N GLY A 5 12.32 22.08 -3.02
CA GLY A 5 13.70 22.49 -2.74
C GLY A 5 14.34 23.23 -3.91
N MET A 6 14.23 22.71 -5.14
CA MET A 6 14.73 23.39 -6.34
C MET A 6 14.05 24.75 -6.56
N TYR A 7 12.73 24.81 -6.42
CA TYR A 7 11.98 26.05 -6.58
C TYR A 7 12.41 27.11 -5.56
N MET A 8 12.59 26.71 -4.30
CA MET A 8 13.06 27.61 -3.22
C MET A 8 14.48 28.16 -3.49
N GLN A 9 15.34 27.40 -4.18
CA GLN A 9 16.71 27.81 -4.52
C GLN A 9 16.79 28.68 -5.78
N THR A 10 15.88 28.50 -6.75
CA THR A 10 15.97 29.12 -8.08
C THR A 10 15.06 30.32 -8.26
N ALA A 11 13.96 30.41 -7.54
CA ALA A 11 13.00 31.51 -7.66
C ALA A 11 13.46 32.75 -6.88
N GLN A 12 13.30 33.94 -7.47
CA GLN A 12 13.66 35.20 -6.82
C GLN A 12 12.81 35.49 -5.57
N ASN A 13 11.51 35.16 -5.62
CA ASN A 13 10.57 35.30 -4.50
C ASN A 13 9.75 34.01 -4.37
N PRO A 14 10.31 32.96 -3.78
CA PRO A 14 9.63 31.68 -3.71
C PRO A 14 8.44 31.72 -2.76
N LEU A 15 7.28 31.24 -3.24
CA LEU A 15 6.05 31.10 -2.47
C LEU A 15 5.48 29.69 -2.70
N ILE A 16 5.31 28.93 -1.64
CA ILE A 16 4.69 27.60 -1.67
C ILE A 16 3.39 27.65 -0.87
N LEU A 17 2.27 27.32 -1.51
CA LEU A 17 0.98 27.09 -0.89
C LEU A 17 0.66 25.60 -0.94
N ALA A 18 0.52 24.99 0.23
CA ALA A 18 0.07 23.61 0.36
C ALA A 18 -1.34 23.60 0.98
N MET A 19 -2.27 22.88 0.37
CA MET A 19 -3.65 22.76 0.85
C MET A 19 -4.02 21.29 0.99
N THR A 20 -4.61 20.93 2.12
CA THR A 20 -5.16 19.60 2.36
C THR A 20 -6.38 19.68 3.26
N ALA A 21 -7.39 18.84 2.99
CA ALA A 21 -8.55 18.68 3.87
C ALA A 21 -8.25 17.77 5.07
N SER A 22 -7.14 17.01 5.03
CA SER A 22 -6.84 15.98 6.02
C SER A 22 -5.33 15.77 6.15
N PRO A 23 -4.64 16.59 7.00
CA PRO A 23 -3.19 16.44 7.18
C PRO A 23 -2.79 15.18 7.96
N GLY A 24 -3.76 14.47 8.57
CA GLY A 24 -3.53 13.33 9.46
C GLY A 24 -3.42 13.73 10.93
N GLU A 25 -3.30 12.74 11.82
CA GLU A 25 -3.18 12.95 13.27
C GLU A 25 -1.72 12.95 13.76
N ASN A 26 -0.78 12.49 12.96
CA ASN A 26 0.63 12.36 13.36
C ASN A 26 1.36 13.69 13.23
N LYS A 27 1.71 14.27 14.39
CA LYS A 27 2.40 15.57 14.48
C LYS A 27 3.77 15.56 13.81
N GLU A 28 4.52 14.46 13.90
CA GLU A 28 5.85 14.32 13.27
C GLU A 28 5.74 14.41 11.75
N LYS A 29 4.77 13.68 11.15
CA LYS A 29 4.53 13.75 9.70
C LYS A 29 4.09 15.14 9.24
N ILE A 30 3.30 15.83 10.05
CA ILE A 30 2.90 17.22 9.74
C ILE A 30 4.14 18.13 9.81
N SER A 31 5.00 17.98 10.82
CA SER A 31 6.27 18.71 10.90
C SER A 31 7.15 18.43 9.69
N ASP A 32 7.32 17.16 9.33
CA ASP A 32 8.09 16.77 8.13
C ASP A 32 7.56 17.42 6.84
N ILE A 33 6.24 17.51 6.68
CA ILE A 33 5.62 18.18 5.52
C ILE A 33 5.92 19.67 5.54
N VAL A 34 5.77 20.34 6.69
CA VAL A 34 6.04 21.76 6.87
C VAL A 34 7.50 22.08 6.56
N ASP A 35 8.44 21.28 7.09
CA ASP A 35 9.86 21.44 6.88
C ASP A 35 10.27 21.17 5.43
N ASN A 36 9.81 20.07 4.86
CA ASN A 36 10.13 19.67 3.50
C ASN A 36 9.57 20.60 2.42
N LEU A 37 8.46 21.27 2.68
CA LEU A 37 7.84 22.26 1.78
C LEU A 37 8.23 23.70 2.14
N HIS A 38 9.06 23.91 3.14
CA HIS A 38 9.46 25.25 3.63
C HIS A 38 8.27 26.15 3.99
N ILE A 39 7.22 25.56 4.58
CA ILE A 39 6.02 26.29 4.97
C ILE A 39 6.33 27.20 6.16
N LYS A 40 6.08 28.50 6.01
CA LYS A 40 6.35 29.50 7.06
C LYS A 40 5.15 29.74 7.97
N LYS A 41 3.93 29.51 7.49
CA LYS A 41 2.69 29.74 8.22
C LYS A 41 1.74 28.59 7.95
N VAL A 42 1.19 28.01 9.00
CA VAL A 42 0.14 26.99 8.92
C VAL A 42 -1.18 27.65 9.34
N GLU A 43 -2.18 27.61 8.47
CA GLU A 43 -3.51 28.10 8.76
C GLU A 43 -4.50 26.94 8.71
N THR A 44 -5.32 26.84 9.74
CA THR A 44 -6.32 25.77 9.87
C THR A 44 -7.71 26.37 9.87
N ARG A 45 -8.62 25.72 9.14
CA ARG A 45 -10.06 26.04 9.15
C ARG A 45 -10.83 24.77 9.47
N THR A 46 -11.85 24.93 10.27
CA THR A 46 -12.80 23.87 10.63
C THR A 46 -14.19 24.22 10.12
N GLU A 47 -15.08 23.24 10.08
CA GLU A 47 -16.48 23.45 9.66
C GLU A 47 -17.22 24.44 10.61
N ASP A 48 -16.72 24.65 11.85
CA ASP A 48 -17.29 25.56 12.84
C ASP A 48 -16.82 27.02 12.68
N ASP A 49 -15.80 27.27 11.84
CA ASP A 49 -15.25 28.62 11.69
C ASP A 49 -16.26 29.54 10.99
N PRO A 50 -16.41 30.82 11.44
CA PRO A 50 -17.44 31.73 10.95
C PRO A 50 -17.38 31.99 9.43
N ASP A 51 -16.18 31.94 8.85
CA ASP A 51 -15.93 32.13 7.41
C ASP A 51 -16.15 30.87 6.57
N VAL A 52 -16.21 29.68 7.21
CA VAL A 52 -16.43 28.39 6.57
C VAL A 52 -17.88 27.92 6.73
N ARG A 53 -18.46 28.14 7.91
CA ARG A 53 -19.82 27.70 8.27
C ARG A 53 -20.92 28.01 7.26
N PRO A 54 -20.95 29.18 6.58
CA PRO A 54 -21.95 29.47 5.56
C PRO A 54 -21.91 28.56 4.34
N TYR A 55 -20.78 27.89 4.10
CA TYR A 55 -20.53 27.04 2.94
C TYR A 55 -20.57 25.53 3.28
N VAL A 56 -20.78 25.20 4.54
CA VAL A 56 -20.88 23.81 5.00
C VAL A 56 -22.33 23.44 5.26
N HIS A 57 -22.82 22.47 4.52
CA HIS A 57 -24.13 21.90 4.76
C HIS A 57 -24.08 20.77 5.79
N GLU A 58 -25.15 20.59 6.51
CA GLU A 58 -25.27 19.49 7.49
C GLU A 58 -25.15 18.14 6.77
N LYS A 59 -24.43 17.21 7.41
CA LYS A 59 -24.26 15.82 6.96
C LYS A 59 -24.95 14.90 7.94
N GLU A 60 -25.97 14.26 7.49
CA GLU A 60 -26.67 13.23 8.26
C GLU A 60 -25.90 11.90 8.15
N ILE A 61 -25.47 11.33 9.27
CA ILE A 61 -24.72 10.06 9.31
C ILE A 61 -25.59 8.99 9.94
N GLU A 62 -26.02 8.05 9.11
CA GLU A 62 -26.76 6.86 9.50
C GLU A 62 -25.83 5.64 9.56
N VAL A 63 -26.02 4.78 10.57
CA VAL A 63 -25.25 3.54 10.69
C VAL A 63 -26.22 2.36 10.71
N ILE A 64 -26.12 1.51 9.70
CA ILE A 64 -26.94 0.31 9.59
C ILE A 64 -26.14 -0.90 10.04
N HIS A 65 -26.59 -1.53 11.10
CA HIS A 65 -25.96 -2.72 11.66
C HIS A 65 -26.58 -3.99 11.11
N VAL A 66 -25.74 -4.90 10.59
CA VAL A 66 -26.14 -6.22 10.10
C VAL A 66 -25.48 -7.34 10.90
N ASN A 67 -26.11 -8.51 10.92
CA ASN A 67 -25.58 -9.71 11.59
C ASN A 67 -25.13 -10.73 10.55
N LEU A 68 -23.97 -11.35 10.75
CA LEU A 68 -23.50 -12.44 9.88
C LEU A 68 -24.47 -13.64 9.93
N PRO A 69 -24.70 -14.29 8.79
CA PRO A 69 -25.46 -15.52 8.72
C PRO A 69 -24.66 -16.70 9.31
N PRO A 70 -25.34 -17.83 9.63
CA PRO A 70 -24.71 -19.00 10.23
C PRO A 70 -23.54 -19.55 9.44
N GLU A 71 -23.62 -19.52 8.11
CA GLU A 71 -22.59 -20.01 7.18
C GLU A 71 -21.27 -19.27 7.38
N LEU A 72 -21.32 -17.93 7.38
CA LEU A 72 -20.14 -17.09 7.59
C LEU A 72 -19.63 -17.15 9.03
N LYS A 73 -20.52 -17.27 10.04
CA LYS A 73 -20.10 -17.48 11.43
C LYS A 73 -19.30 -18.77 11.59
N SER A 74 -19.81 -19.86 11.03
CA SER A 74 -19.12 -21.15 11.07
C SER A 74 -17.79 -21.13 10.30
N ALA A 75 -17.72 -20.41 9.18
CA ALA A 75 -16.47 -20.21 8.45
C ALA A 75 -15.44 -19.43 9.27
N LEU A 76 -15.89 -18.38 9.97
CA LEU A 76 -15.02 -17.58 10.84
C LEU A 76 -14.48 -18.41 12.03
N ASP A 77 -15.28 -19.30 12.58
CA ASP A 77 -14.84 -20.17 13.68
C ASP A 77 -13.73 -21.14 13.22
N ASP A 78 -13.85 -21.72 12.02
CA ASP A 78 -12.77 -22.52 11.43
C ASP A 78 -11.52 -21.69 11.16
N LEU A 79 -11.67 -20.48 10.56
CA LEU A 79 -10.53 -19.59 10.30
C LEU A 79 -9.83 -19.15 11.59
N LYS A 80 -10.59 -18.85 12.64
CA LYS A 80 -10.04 -18.52 13.97
C LYS A 80 -9.31 -19.71 14.61
N THR A 81 -9.81 -20.93 14.42
CA THR A 81 -9.12 -22.14 14.85
C THR A 81 -7.76 -22.27 14.16
N LEU A 82 -7.72 -22.11 12.83
CA LEU A 82 -6.46 -22.11 12.07
C LEU A 82 -5.48 -21.04 12.56
N VAL A 83 -5.96 -19.83 12.82
CA VAL A 83 -5.13 -18.74 13.36
C VAL A 83 -4.58 -19.10 14.74
N SER A 84 -5.44 -19.61 15.63
CA SER A 84 -5.03 -20.01 17.00
C SER A 84 -3.92 -21.07 16.96
N ASP A 85 -4.06 -22.07 16.10
CA ASP A 85 -3.03 -23.12 15.94
C ASP A 85 -1.69 -22.53 15.47
N ARG A 86 -1.69 -21.57 14.53
CA ARG A 86 -0.48 -20.91 14.04
C ARG A 86 0.15 -20.02 15.11
N LEU A 87 -0.66 -19.29 15.87
CA LEU A 87 -0.17 -18.49 17.01
C LEU A 87 0.45 -19.39 18.10
N ASN A 88 -0.16 -20.52 18.40
CA ASN A 88 0.40 -21.51 19.33
C ASN A 88 1.75 -22.07 18.84
N GLN A 89 1.89 -22.35 17.53
CA GLN A 89 3.16 -22.77 16.94
C GLN A 89 4.25 -21.70 17.13
N LEU A 90 3.93 -20.40 16.91
CA LEU A 90 4.87 -19.31 17.17
C LEU A 90 5.23 -19.21 18.65
N LYS A 91 4.25 -19.38 19.56
CA LYS A 91 4.47 -19.36 21.00
C LYS A 91 5.42 -20.48 21.44
N HIS A 92 5.21 -21.71 20.93
CA HIS A 92 6.12 -22.84 21.17
C HIS A 92 7.52 -22.62 20.58
N ALA A 93 7.64 -21.86 19.51
CA ALA A 93 8.94 -21.46 18.95
C ALA A 93 9.59 -20.29 19.71
N GLY A 94 9.03 -19.87 20.86
CA GLY A 94 9.57 -18.83 21.72
C GLY A 94 9.35 -17.39 21.22
N PHE A 95 8.31 -17.16 20.41
CA PHE A 95 7.90 -15.80 20.03
C PHE A 95 6.90 -15.24 21.06
N PRO A 96 7.01 -13.97 21.45
CA PRO A 96 6.09 -13.33 22.40
C PRO A 96 4.75 -13.06 21.70
N VAL A 97 3.88 -14.04 21.69
CA VAL A 97 2.53 -13.93 21.12
C VAL A 97 1.55 -13.86 22.28
N THR A 98 0.76 -12.79 22.32
CA THR A 98 -0.35 -12.65 23.29
C THR A 98 -1.56 -13.45 22.82
N ASP A 99 -2.27 -14.07 23.76
CA ASP A 99 -3.53 -14.81 23.52
C ASP A 99 -4.69 -13.83 23.18
N GLN A 100 -4.50 -12.93 22.20
CA GLN A 100 -5.54 -12.00 21.80
C GLN A 100 -6.49 -12.65 20.77
N PRO A 101 -7.81 -12.53 20.95
CA PRO A 101 -8.79 -13.13 20.04
C PRO A 101 -8.82 -12.47 18.65
N SER A 102 -8.20 -11.30 18.48
CA SER A 102 -8.15 -10.58 17.21
C SER A 102 -6.71 -10.45 16.69
N LEU A 103 -6.43 -11.04 15.54
CA LEU A 103 -5.16 -10.91 14.83
C LEU A 103 -5.08 -9.55 14.14
N SER A 104 -4.71 -8.49 14.88
CA SER A 104 -4.57 -7.14 14.33
C SER A 104 -3.31 -7.01 13.45
N MET A 105 -3.31 -6.05 12.50
CA MET A 105 -2.11 -5.77 11.70
C MET A 105 -0.92 -5.34 12.57
N LYS A 106 -1.18 -4.63 13.66
CA LYS A 106 -0.13 -4.22 14.60
C LYS A 106 0.58 -5.43 15.19
N VAL A 107 -0.17 -6.41 15.67
CA VAL A 107 0.40 -7.67 16.21
C VAL A 107 1.21 -8.41 15.15
N LEU A 108 0.72 -8.50 13.91
CA LEU A 108 1.46 -9.13 12.83
C LEU A 108 2.75 -8.37 12.48
N GLN A 109 2.73 -7.04 12.50
CA GLN A 109 3.94 -6.23 12.28
C GLN A 109 4.96 -6.42 13.42
N GLU A 110 4.52 -6.45 14.68
CA GLU A 110 5.38 -6.72 15.84
C GLU A 110 6.02 -8.12 15.74
N ILE A 111 5.24 -9.15 15.38
CA ILE A 111 5.76 -10.50 15.14
C ILE A 111 6.76 -10.49 13.96
N SER A 112 6.44 -9.78 12.88
CA SER A 112 7.33 -9.67 11.72
C SER A 112 8.67 -9.04 12.09
N ALA A 113 8.68 -7.97 12.89
CA ALA A 113 9.92 -7.34 13.36
C ALA A 113 10.81 -8.31 14.15
N ILE A 114 10.23 -9.10 15.06
CA ILE A 114 10.97 -10.10 15.84
C ILE A 114 11.49 -11.23 14.94
N ILE A 115 10.69 -11.66 13.96
CA ILE A 115 11.12 -12.66 12.97
C ILE A 115 12.33 -12.15 12.18
N GLN A 116 12.28 -10.90 11.70
CA GLN A 116 13.39 -10.29 10.97
C GLN A 116 14.66 -10.20 11.84
N GLN A 117 14.51 -9.83 13.11
CA GLN A 117 15.64 -9.82 14.04
C GLN A 117 16.27 -11.20 14.17
N ARG A 118 15.50 -12.27 14.41
CA ARG A 118 16.01 -13.64 14.54
C ARG A 118 16.65 -14.16 13.24
N ILE A 119 16.09 -13.81 12.09
CA ILE A 119 16.70 -14.11 10.79
C ILE A 119 18.07 -13.42 10.67
N ALA A 120 18.18 -12.15 11.06
CA ALA A 120 19.45 -11.42 11.06
C ALA A 120 20.49 -12.06 12.03
N GLU A 121 20.03 -12.61 13.16
CA GLU A 121 20.85 -13.36 14.12
C GLU A 121 21.18 -14.80 13.66
N ARG A 122 20.76 -15.21 12.46
CA ARG A 122 20.91 -16.56 11.87
C ARG A 122 20.24 -17.66 12.70
N ASP A 123 19.23 -17.32 13.49
CA ASP A 123 18.44 -18.31 14.22
C ASP A 123 17.49 -19.04 13.24
N ALA A 124 17.63 -20.38 13.16
CA ALA A 124 16.80 -21.23 12.31
C ALA A 124 15.30 -21.10 12.62
N SER A 125 14.94 -20.74 13.85
CA SER A 125 13.56 -20.51 14.27
C SER A 125 12.92 -19.32 13.51
N GLY A 126 13.70 -18.32 13.10
CA GLY A 126 13.25 -17.15 12.34
C GLY A 126 12.67 -17.54 10.98
N PHE A 127 13.33 -18.44 10.23
CA PHE A 127 12.83 -18.89 8.92
C PHE A 127 11.55 -19.73 9.04
N ALA A 128 11.47 -20.60 10.07
CA ALA A 128 10.25 -21.36 10.33
C ALA A 128 9.08 -20.43 10.69
N ALA A 129 9.32 -19.44 11.55
CA ALA A 129 8.35 -18.45 11.96
C ALA A 129 7.89 -17.55 10.79
N ALA A 130 8.77 -17.20 9.85
CA ALA A 130 8.42 -16.44 8.65
C ALA A 130 7.35 -17.16 7.80
N SER A 131 7.47 -18.50 7.66
CA SER A 131 6.44 -19.30 6.98
C SER A 131 5.10 -19.25 7.71
N ILE A 132 5.11 -19.38 9.05
CA ILE A 132 3.90 -19.30 9.87
C ILE A 132 3.28 -17.89 9.79
N HIS A 133 4.11 -16.86 9.81
CA HIS A 133 3.64 -15.47 9.63
C HIS A 133 2.94 -15.27 8.28
N ALA A 134 3.50 -15.82 7.20
CA ALA A 134 2.86 -15.77 5.88
C ALA A 134 1.50 -16.50 5.87
N GLU A 135 1.37 -17.63 6.61
CA GLU A 135 0.08 -18.31 6.80
C GLU A 135 -0.91 -17.40 7.55
N LEU A 136 -0.48 -16.78 8.63
CA LEU A 136 -1.32 -15.85 9.43
C LEU A 136 -1.80 -14.67 8.60
N MET A 137 -0.95 -14.10 7.72
CA MET A 137 -1.36 -13.02 6.79
C MET A 137 -2.47 -13.49 5.83
N LYS A 138 -2.34 -14.70 5.25
CA LYS A 138 -3.35 -15.28 4.36
C LYS A 138 -4.66 -15.57 5.11
N LEU A 139 -4.59 -16.16 6.30
CA LEU A 139 -5.75 -16.46 7.14
C LEU A 139 -6.46 -15.19 7.62
N ARG A 140 -5.71 -14.16 8.01
CA ARG A 140 -6.27 -12.86 8.35
C ARG A 140 -7.02 -12.23 7.19
N HIS A 141 -6.47 -12.34 5.97
CA HIS A 141 -7.15 -11.86 4.78
C HIS A 141 -8.48 -12.62 4.55
N ALA A 142 -8.48 -13.95 4.71
CA ALA A 142 -9.69 -14.77 4.63
C ALA A 142 -10.74 -14.35 5.67
N ILE A 143 -10.33 -14.07 6.92
CA ILE A 143 -11.22 -13.55 7.97
C ILE A 143 -11.85 -12.22 7.53
N GLY A 144 -11.05 -11.28 7.03
CA GLY A 144 -11.55 -9.99 6.54
C GLY A 144 -12.58 -10.15 5.41
N LEU A 145 -12.37 -11.10 4.49
CA LEU A 145 -13.32 -11.41 3.43
C LEU A 145 -14.64 -11.99 3.99
N ALA A 146 -14.55 -12.89 4.97
CA ALA A 146 -15.73 -13.45 5.62
C ALA A 146 -16.54 -12.41 6.41
N GLU A 147 -15.86 -11.48 7.07
CA GLU A 147 -16.49 -10.47 7.92
C GLU A 147 -17.17 -9.34 7.15
N SER A 148 -16.63 -8.96 5.99
CA SER A 148 -17.06 -7.73 5.31
C SER A 148 -17.47 -7.90 3.86
N GLN A 149 -16.99 -8.95 3.16
CA GLN A 149 -17.17 -9.07 1.70
C GLN A 149 -18.18 -10.16 1.28
N GLY A 150 -18.23 -11.26 2.02
CA GLY A 150 -19.24 -12.29 1.81
C GLY A 150 -18.71 -13.68 1.46
N CYS A 151 -19.65 -14.61 1.29
CA CYS A 151 -19.34 -16.03 1.13
C CYS A 151 -18.77 -16.34 -0.26
N MET A 152 -19.22 -15.68 -1.32
CA MET A 152 -18.71 -15.96 -2.67
C MET A 152 -17.27 -15.46 -2.87
N VAL A 153 -16.95 -14.28 -2.34
CA VAL A 153 -15.58 -13.76 -2.37
C VAL A 153 -14.66 -14.61 -1.51
N LEU A 154 -15.12 -15.02 -0.32
CA LEU A 154 -14.36 -15.96 0.52
C LEU A 154 -14.12 -17.28 -0.20
N LYS A 155 -15.14 -17.90 -0.81
CA LYS A 155 -15.04 -19.14 -1.58
C LYS A 155 -14.02 -19.04 -2.70
N ALA A 156 -14.03 -17.95 -3.47
CA ALA A 156 -13.05 -17.70 -4.52
C ALA A 156 -11.62 -17.64 -3.96
N TYR A 157 -11.43 -17.00 -2.81
CA TYR A 157 -10.13 -16.92 -2.16
C TYR A 157 -9.66 -18.27 -1.59
N LEU A 158 -10.55 -19.06 -0.99
CA LEU A 158 -10.22 -20.41 -0.50
C LEU A 158 -9.77 -21.32 -1.66
N ASN A 159 -10.47 -21.28 -2.80
CA ASN A 159 -10.08 -22.01 -4.00
C ASN A 159 -8.73 -21.53 -4.54
N LYS A 160 -8.44 -20.23 -4.52
CA LYS A 160 -7.13 -19.69 -4.89
C LYS A 160 -6.03 -20.22 -3.98
N LEU A 161 -6.23 -20.25 -2.66
CA LEU A 161 -5.26 -20.80 -1.70
C LEU A 161 -5.00 -22.29 -1.95
N LEU A 162 -6.04 -23.06 -2.26
CA LEU A 162 -5.89 -24.48 -2.64
C LEU A 162 -5.07 -24.62 -3.91
N ALA A 163 -5.39 -23.85 -4.96
CA ALA A 163 -4.67 -23.88 -6.24
C ALA A 163 -3.19 -23.49 -6.06
N GLU A 164 -2.90 -22.45 -5.28
CA GLU A 164 -1.52 -22.06 -4.93
C GLU A 164 -0.79 -23.16 -4.17
N GLY A 165 -1.46 -23.86 -3.23
CA GLY A 165 -0.88 -24.96 -2.48
C GLY A 165 -0.55 -26.19 -3.34
N ASN A 166 -1.37 -26.46 -4.36
CA ASN A 166 -1.18 -27.59 -5.27
C ASN A 166 -0.25 -27.28 -6.45
N ALA A 167 0.08 -26.01 -6.69
CA ALA A 167 0.96 -25.61 -7.79
C ALA A 167 2.40 -26.15 -7.59
N PRO A 168 3.12 -26.54 -8.65
CA PRO A 168 4.51 -27.03 -8.56
C PRO A 168 5.48 -26.04 -7.88
N GLY A 169 5.24 -24.73 -7.97
CA GLY A 169 6.01 -23.67 -7.32
C GLY A 169 5.33 -23.07 -6.09
N GLY A 170 4.28 -23.69 -5.57
CA GLY A 170 3.48 -23.16 -4.45
C GLY A 170 4.30 -22.89 -3.19
N THR A 171 4.01 -21.78 -2.51
CA THR A 171 4.70 -21.39 -1.28
C THR A 171 4.48 -22.40 -0.16
N LYS A 172 5.47 -22.55 0.75
CA LYS A 172 5.31 -23.42 1.94
C LYS A 172 4.05 -23.07 2.73
N ALA A 173 3.75 -21.79 2.88
CA ALA A 173 2.57 -21.30 3.59
C ALA A 173 1.27 -21.78 2.92
N SER A 174 1.12 -21.62 1.60
CA SER A 174 -0.08 -22.06 0.88
C SER A 174 -0.24 -23.58 0.93
N LYS A 175 0.86 -24.35 0.82
CA LYS A 175 0.84 -25.81 0.96
C LYS A 175 0.36 -26.24 2.34
N ARG A 176 0.90 -25.65 3.41
CA ARG A 176 0.50 -25.98 4.78
C ARG A 176 -0.96 -25.65 5.07
N ILE A 177 -1.47 -24.55 4.54
CA ILE A 177 -2.89 -24.21 4.64
C ILE A 177 -3.74 -25.21 3.84
N ALA A 178 -3.38 -25.49 2.58
CA ALA A 178 -4.15 -26.35 1.70
C ALA A 178 -4.30 -27.80 2.21
N TYR A 179 -3.31 -28.30 2.93
CA TYR A 179 -3.35 -29.66 3.50
C TYR A 179 -3.87 -29.71 4.95
N ASP A 180 -4.28 -28.58 5.54
CA ASP A 180 -4.82 -28.54 6.90
C ASP A 180 -6.26 -29.12 6.91
N PRO A 181 -6.57 -30.06 7.82
CA PRO A 181 -7.90 -30.68 7.89
C PRO A 181 -9.03 -29.66 8.14
N VAL A 182 -8.77 -28.62 8.94
CA VAL A 182 -9.77 -27.57 9.24
C VAL A 182 -10.04 -26.73 7.98
N PHE A 183 -8.98 -26.39 7.22
CA PHE A 183 -9.11 -25.70 5.96
C PHE A 183 -9.89 -26.53 4.93
N MET A 184 -9.59 -27.82 4.80
CA MET A 184 -10.30 -28.70 3.87
C MET A 184 -11.77 -28.87 4.26
N ARG A 185 -12.11 -28.92 5.54
CA ARG A 185 -13.50 -28.93 6.01
C ARG A 185 -14.22 -27.63 5.63
N LEU A 186 -13.60 -26.48 5.86
CA LEU A 186 -14.13 -25.18 5.46
C LEU A 186 -14.33 -25.08 3.95
N LEU A 187 -13.35 -25.51 3.17
CA LEU A 187 -13.40 -25.54 1.71
C LEU A 187 -14.56 -26.41 1.22
N ASN A 188 -14.70 -27.61 1.74
CA ASN A 188 -15.79 -28.53 1.37
C ASN A 188 -17.16 -27.93 1.67
N ARG A 189 -17.36 -27.29 2.83
CA ARG A 189 -18.59 -26.56 3.13
C ARG A 189 -18.85 -25.40 2.17
N SER A 190 -17.79 -24.71 1.74
CA SER A 190 -17.92 -23.61 0.81
C SER A 190 -18.44 -24.03 -0.57
N ILE A 191 -18.35 -25.31 -0.95
CA ILE A 191 -18.88 -25.84 -2.19
C ILE A 191 -20.41 -25.68 -2.26
N GLU A 192 -21.07 -25.82 -1.12
CA GLU A 192 -22.53 -25.70 -0.99
C GLU A 192 -23.03 -24.26 -1.15
N TRP A 193 -22.16 -23.27 -1.00
CA TRP A 193 -22.53 -21.86 -1.21
C TRP A 193 -22.75 -21.61 -2.70
N LYS A 194 -24.00 -21.38 -3.10
CA LYS A 194 -24.40 -21.15 -4.48
C LYS A 194 -24.61 -19.67 -4.79
N GLU A 195 -25.05 -18.93 -3.78
CA GLU A 195 -25.39 -17.51 -3.88
C GLU A 195 -24.70 -16.71 -2.79
N GLU A 196 -24.65 -15.39 -2.95
CA GLU A 196 -24.12 -14.53 -1.91
C GLU A 196 -25.05 -14.50 -0.70
N CYS A 197 -24.48 -14.69 0.47
CA CYS A 197 -25.23 -14.73 1.72
C CYS A 197 -24.92 -13.54 2.65
N HIS A 198 -24.04 -12.62 2.24
CA HIS A 198 -23.66 -11.51 3.11
C HIS A 198 -24.79 -10.49 3.22
N PRO A 199 -25.26 -10.17 4.45
CA PRO A 199 -26.47 -9.36 4.65
C PRO A 199 -26.33 -7.94 4.10
N LYS A 200 -25.13 -7.35 4.04
CA LYS A 200 -24.92 -6.04 3.42
C LYS A 200 -25.33 -6.02 1.96
N LEU A 201 -24.99 -7.07 1.21
CA LEU A 201 -25.34 -7.16 -0.21
C LEU A 201 -26.84 -7.38 -0.39
N LEU A 202 -27.47 -8.11 0.53
CA LEU A 202 -28.91 -8.39 0.46
C LEU A 202 -29.77 -7.15 0.74
N ILE A 203 -29.37 -6.30 1.71
CA ILE A 203 -30.13 -5.09 2.05
C ILE A 203 -29.87 -3.92 1.09
N LEU A 204 -28.76 -3.94 0.35
CA LEU A 204 -28.33 -2.80 -0.44
C LEU A 204 -29.31 -2.39 -1.56
N PRO A 205 -29.91 -3.32 -2.33
CA PRO A 205 -30.90 -2.96 -3.35
C PRO A 205 -32.14 -2.26 -2.77
N GLU A 206 -32.69 -2.76 -1.67
CA GLU A 206 -33.84 -2.15 -1.00
C GLU A 206 -33.52 -0.75 -0.48
N LEU A 207 -32.32 -0.59 0.13
CA LEU A 207 -31.84 0.69 0.62
C LEU A 207 -31.71 1.71 -0.52
N VAL A 208 -31.09 1.31 -1.64
CA VAL A 208 -30.89 2.18 -2.81
C VAL A 208 -32.22 2.49 -3.49
N SER A 209 -33.10 1.50 -3.64
CA SER A 209 -34.45 1.71 -4.21
C SER A 209 -35.26 2.71 -3.39
N SER A 210 -35.28 2.57 -2.05
CA SER A 210 -35.98 3.50 -1.16
C SER A 210 -35.49 4.94 -1.33
N ILE A 211 -34.16 5.13 -1.43
CA ILE A 211 -33.55 6.46 -1.65
C ILE A 211 -33.95 7.05 -3.01
N LEU A 212 -33.97 6.24 -4.06
CA LEU A 212 -34.33 6.69 -5.41
C LEU A 212 -35.86 6.90 -5.56
N GLU A 213 -36.69 6.19 -4.79
CA GLU A 213 -38.14 6.41 -4.71
C GLU A 213 -38.44 7.74 -4.02
N GLU A 214 -37.73 8.10 -2.96
CA GLU A 214 -37.84 9.39 -2.28
C GLU A 214 -37.46 10.55 -3.20
N SER A 215 -36.39 10.38 -4.02
CA SER A 215 -35.90 11.39 -4.96
C SER A 215 -35.22 10.73 -6.16
N PRO A 216 -35.88 10.64 -7.33
CA PRO A 216 -35.40 9.93 -8.51
C PRO A 216 -34.09 10.51 -9.10
N ASP A 217 -33.84 11.78 -8.89
CA ASP A 217 -32.63 12.47 -9.40
C ASP A 217 -31.42 12.32 -8.48
N THR A 218 -31.56 11.61 -7.37
CA THR A 218 -30.50 11.38 -6.37
C THR A 218 -29.31 10.68 -6.98
N ARG A 219 -28.13 11.22 -6.75
CA ARG A 219 -26.86 10.60 -7.12
C ARG A 219 -26.21 9.94 -5.92
N ILE A 220 -25.91 8.68 -6.07
CA ILE A 220 -25.37 7.83 -5.01
C ILE A 220 -23.97 7.38 -5.37
N ILE A 221 -23.03 7.49 -4.43
CA ILE A 221 -21.75 6.82 -4.53
C ILE A 221 -21.61 5.75 -3.44
N ILE A 222 -21.24 4.53 -3.83
CA ILE A 222 -21.00 3.41 -2.91
C ILE A 222 -19.51 3.12 -2.89
N PHE A 223 -18.89 3.16 -1.72
CA PHE A 223 -17.48 2.82 -1.57
C PHE A 223 -17.29 1.41 -1.03
N ALA A 224 -16.54 0.59 -1.76
CA ALA A 224 -16.10 -0.73 -1.33
C ALA A 224 -14.57 -0.87 -1.46
N THR A 225 -13.95 -1.69 -0.63
CA THR A 225 -12.49 -1.85 -0.60
C THR A 225 -11.99 -2.72 -1.75
N TYR A 226 -12.70 -3.79 -2.07
CA TYR A 226 -12.27 -4.79 -3.05
C TYR A 226 -13.02 -4.65 -4.38
N ARG A 227 -12.32 -4.91 -5.50
CA ARG A 227 -12.91 -4.85 -6.84
C ARG A 227 -13.98 -5.89 -7.07
N ASP A 228 -13.78 -7.09 -6.54
CA ASP A 228 -14.78 -8.16 -6.63
C ASP A 228 -16.07 -7.75 -5.96
N THR A 229 -15.99 -7.07 -4.80
CA THR A 229 -17.15 -6.50 -4.12
C THR A 229 -17.82 -5.42 -4.95
N VAL A 230 -17.05 -4.51 -5.56
CA VAL A 230 -17.60 -3.49 -6.48
C VAL A 230 -18.39 -4.13 -7.61
N ARG A 231 -17.85 -5.20 -8.21
CA ARG A 231 -18.55 -5.95 -9.27
C ARG A 231 -19.86 -6.57 -8.75
N MET A 232 -19.77 -7.30 -7.63
CA MET A 232 -20.95 -7.95 -7.04
C MET A 232 -22.06 -6.95 -6.67
N VAL A 233 -21.68 -5.79 -6.12
CA VAL A 233 -22.63 -4.72 -5.80
C VAL A 233 -23.31 -4.20 -7.07
N VAL A 234 -22.55 -3.93 -8.14
CA VAL A 234 -23.12 -3.49 -9.42
C VAL A 234 -24.05 -4.54 -10.01
N ASP A 235 -23.62 -5.80 -10.05
CA ASP A 235 -24.42 -6.92 -10.58
C ASP A 235 -25.74 -7.07 -9.78
N THR A 236 -25.69 -6.96 -8.45
CA THR A 236 -26.86 -7.05 -7.57
C THR A 236 -27.82 -5.88 -7.79
N LEU A 237 -27.32 -4.66 -7.95
CA LEU A 237 -28.13 -3.48 -8.25
C LEU A 237 -28.80 -3.59 -9.63
N HIS A 238 -28.07 -4.08 -10.63
CA HIS A 238 -28.63 -4.34 -11.97
C HIS A 238 -29.76 -5.38 -11.94
N MET A 239 -29.61 -6.46 -11.16
CA MET A 239 -30.67 -7.45 -10.98
C MET A 239 -31.93 -6.85 -10.35
N ALA A 240 -31.77 -5.82 -9.53
CA ALA A 240 -32.88 -5.06 -8.95
C ALA A 240 -33.41 -3.93 -9.86
N GLY A 241 -32.92 -3.82 -11.10
CA GLY A 241 -33.34 -2.78 -12.06
C GLY A 241 -32.72 -1.40 -11.82
N ILE A 242 -31.72 -1.29 -10.95
CA ILE A 242 -31.05 -0.03 -10.60
C ILE A 242 -29.86 0.18 -11.53
N SER A 243 -29.79 1.36 -12.17
CA SER A 243 -28.66 1.72 -13.05
C SER A 243 -27.43 2.08 -12.22
N ALA A 244 -26.38 1.24 -12.32
CA ALA A 244 -25.15 1.37 -11.56
C ALA A 244 -23.91 1.13 -12.43
N GLU A 245 -22.81 1.83 -12.17
CA GLU A 245 -21.55 1.58 -12.85
C GLU A 245 -20.36 1.46 -11.88
N ARG A 246 -19.37 0.65 -12.27
CA ARG A 246 -18.15 0.43 -11.49
C ARG A 246 -17.09 1.48 -11.78
N PHE A 247 -16.37 1.88 -10.72
CA PHE A 247 -15.27 2.83 -10.79
C PHE A 247 -14.04 2.30 -10.03
N VAL A 248 -13.07 1.76 -10.77
CA VAL A 248 -11.90 1.07 -10.22
C VAL A 248 -10.60 1.55 -10.86
N GLY A 249 -9.46 1.30 -10.19
CA GLY A 249 -8.14 1.72 -10.67
C GLY A 249 -7.65 0.98 -11.91
N LYS A 250 -6.54 1.47 -12.50
CA LYS A 250 -5.94 0.99 -13.74
C LYS A 250 -5.28 -0.39 -13.65
N ALA A 251 -4.76 -0.78 -12.48
CA ALA A 251 -4.01 -2.02 -12.35
C ALA A 251 -4.83 -3.24 -12.76
N ASN A 252 -4.29 -4.09 -13.61
CA ASN A 252 -4.88 -5.39 -13.91
C ASN A 252 -4.50 -6.36 -12.79
N LYS A 253 -5.47 -7.05 -12.20
CA LYS A 253 -5.23 -8.13 -11.24
C LYS A 253 -5.95 -9.38 -11.73
N ASP A 254 -5.19 -10.46 -11.85
CA ASP A 254 -5.57 -11.84 -12.19
C ASP A 254 -6.74 -12.01 -13.18
N ILE A 255 -7.97 -11.69 -12.83
CA ILE A 255 -9.18 -11.95 -13.63
C ILE A 255 -9.85 -10.64 -14.08
N GLU A 256 -9.56 -9.49 -13.43
CA GLU A 256 -10.24 -8.22 -13.70
C GLU A 256 -9.34 -7.18 -14.37
N LYS A 257 -9.78 -6.73 -15.56
CA LYS A 257 -9.18 -5.57 -16.23
C LYS A 257 -9.55 -4.29 -15.47
N GLY A 258 -8.53 -3.52 -15.05
CA GLY A 258 -8.71 -2.19 -14.52
C GLY A 258 -9.31 -1.23 -15.56
N LEU A 259 -9.87 -0.13 -15.11
CA LEU A 259 -10.35 0.94 -15.98
C LEU A 259 -9.17 1.83 -16.41
N SER A 260 -8.97 2.01 -17.72
CA SER A 260 -8.03 2.99 -18.22
C SER A 260 -8.47 4.41 -17.84
N GLN A 261 -7.53 5.37 -17.77
CA GLN A 261 -7.85 6.76 -17.42
C GLN A 261 -8.92 7.37 -18.33
N LYS A 262 -8.87 7.07 -19.63
CA LYS A 262 -9.89 7.52 -20.60
C LYS A 262 -11.28 6.98 -20.24
N LYS A 263 -11.38 5.71 -19.85
CA LYS A 263 -12.64 5.12 -19.41
C LYS A 263 -13.11 5.70 -18.08
N GLN A 264 -12.20 5.95 -17.14
CA GLN A 264 -12.55 6.60 -15.87
C GLN A 264 -13.16 7.99 -16.08
N ILE A 265 -12.54 8.83 -16.94
CA ILE A 265 -13.06 10.16 -17.29
C ILE A 265 -14.44 10.04 -17.96
N ALA A 266 -14.61 9.11 -18.91
CA ALA A 266 -15.89 8.89 -19.58
C ALA A 266 -16.98 8.44 -18.58
N THR A 267 -16.68 7.53 -17.64
CA THR A 267 -17.64 7.11 -16.62
C THR A 267 -18.05 8.28 -15.72
N ILE A 268 -17.11 9.14 -15.31
CA ILE A 268 -17.43 10.34 -14.52
C ILE A 268 -18.31 11.31 -15.29
N SER A 269 -18.05 11.57 -16.60
CA SER A 269 -18.90 12.43 -17.42
C SER A 269 -20.34 11.90 -17.49
N ARG A 270 -20.51 10.61 -17.80
CA ARG A 270 -21.82 9.95 -17.85
C ARG A 270 -22.55 10.02 -16.51
N PHE A 271 -21.85 9.84 -15.40
CA PHE A 271 -22.41 10.01 -14.05
C PHE A 271 -22.83 11.45 -13.78
N ARG A 272 -22.03 12.43 -14.22
CA ARG A 272 -22.35 13.86 -14.12
C ARG A 272 -23.58 14.23 -14.95
N GLU A 273 -23.74 13.65 -16.13
CA GLU A 273 -24.87 13.83 -17.05
C GLU A 273 -26.15 13.12 -16.59
N GLY A 274 -26.04 12.19 -15.61
CA GLY A 274 -27.19 11.47 -15.04
C GLY A 274 -27.64 10.26 -15.85
N GLU A 275 -26.76 9.71 -16.69
CA GLU A 275 -27.07 8.49 -17.43
C GLU A 275 -27.30 7.27 -16.50
N PHE A 276 -26.75 7.33 -15.30
CA PHE A 276 -26.98 6.33 -14.26
C PHE A 276 -26.93 6.95 -12.86
N SER A 277 -27.65 6.37 -11.90
CA SER A 277 -27.85 6.94 -10.56
C SER A 277 -26.79 6.55 -9.54
N VAL A 278 -26.12 5.39 -9.71
CA VAL A 278 -25.24 4.80 -8.70
C VAL A 278 -23.83 4.58 -9.25
N LEU A 279 -22.84 5.19 -8.61
CA LEU A 279 -21.42 4.94 -8.89
C LEU A 279 -20.82 4.06 -7.79
N VAL A 280 -20.34 2.86 -8.12
CA VAL A 280 -19.71 1.96 -7.14
C VAL A 280 -18.19 2.00 -7.30
N ALA A 281 -17.49 2.52 -6.29
CA ALA A 281 -16.09 2.89 -6.38
C ALA A 281 -15.20 2.17 -5.36
N THR A 282 -13.95 1.90 -5.74
CA THR A 282 -12.88 1.61 -4.79
C THR A 282 -12.23 2.92 -4.30
N SER A 283 -11.11 2.83 -3.57
CA SER A 283 -10.33 4.00 -3.10
C SER A 283 -9.94 5.01 -4.20
N VAL A 284 -9.98 4.63 -5.46
CA VAL A 284 -9.74 5.55 -6.59
C VAL A 284 -10.78 6.67 -6.66
N GLY A 285 -11.98 6.45 -6.11
CA GLY A 285 -13.02 7.48 -5.97
C GLY A 285 -12.79 8.47 -4.81
N GLU A 286 -11.78 8.25 -3.97
CA GLU A 286 -11.51 9.10 -2.80
C GLU A 286 -10.77 10.39 -3.21
N GLU A 287 -9.75 10.29 -4.05
CA GLU A 287 -8.83 11.40 -4.37
C GLU A 287 -8.38 11.36 -5.84
N GLY A 288 -7.98 12.50 -6.37
CA GLY A 288 -7.28 12.61 -7.65
C GLY A 288 -8.16 12.72 -8.90
N LEU A 289 -9.49 12.59 -8.80
CA LEU A 289 -10.42 12.79 -9.89
C LEU A 289 -11.57 13.70 -9.46
N ASP A 290 -12.01 14.55 -10.37
CA ASP A 290 -13.14 15.46 -10.14
C ASP A 290 -14.48 14.70 -10.26
N ILE A 291 -14.76 13.86 -9.25
CA ILE A 291 -16.06 13.22 -9.12
C ILE A 291 -17.07 14.28 -8.67
N PRO A 292 -18.20 14.42 -9.37
CA PRO A 292 -19.23 15.38 -8.99
C PRO A 292 -19.73 15.12 -7.56
N SER A 293 -20.23 16.17 -6.91
CA SER A 293 -20.90 16.03 -5.62
C SER A 293 -22.08 15.09 -5.76
N THR A 294 -22.25 14.21 -4.79
CA THR A 294 -23.35 13.25 -4.69
C THR A 294 -24.24 13.60 -3.53
N ASP A 295 -25.51 13.24 -3.61
CA ASP A 295 -26.47 13.49 -2.53
C ASP A 295 -26.29 12.49 -1.39
N VAL A 296 -25.99 11.24 -1.75
CA VAL A 296 -25.81 10.14 -0.82
C VAL A 296 -24.48 9.44 -1.02
N VAL A 297 -23.79 9.18 0.10
CA VAL A 297 -22.59 8.34 0.16
C VAL A 297 -22.85 7.11 1.01
N ILE A 298 -22.65 5.93 0.44
CA ILE A 298 -22.78 4.66 1.18
C ILE A 298 -21.40 4.04 1.37
N PHE A 299 -21.00 3.77 2.59
CA PHE A 299 -19.85 2.96 2.93
C PHE A 299 -20.28 1.50 3.06
N TYR A 300 -19.92 0.67 2.08
CA TYR A 300 -20.18 -0.77 2.14
C TYR A 300 -19.45 -1.42 3.35
N GLU A 301 -18.27 -0.90 3.70
CA GLU A 301 -17.58 -1.18 4.94
C GLU A 301 -16.90 0.07 5.51
N PRO A 302 -16.78 0.17 6.85
CA PRO A 302 -16.02 1.24 7.50
C PRO A 302 -14.54 1.16 7.13
N VAL A 303 -13.89 2.32 7.03
CA VAL A 303 -12.43 2.38 6.83
C VAL A 303 -11.74 2.81 8.11
N PRO A 304 -10.62 2.17 8.50
CA PRO A 304 -9.91 2.49 9.74
C PRO A 304 -9.11 3.80 9.66
N SER A 305 -9.04 4.43 8.49
CA SER A 305 -8.31 5.68 8.24
C SER A 305 -9.25 6.87 8.29
N GLU A 306 -8.93 7.83 9.16
CA GLU A 306 -9.65 9.11 9.28
C GLU A 306 -9.58 9.92 7.99
N ILE A 307 -8.41 9.94 7.33
CA ILE A 307 -8.19 10.65 6.07
C ILE A 307 -9.14 10.14 5.00
N ARG A 308 -9.16 8.82 4.79
CA ARG A 308 -10.05 8.18 3.79
C ARG A 308 -11.53 8.36 4.14
N SER A 309 -11.88 8.31 5.42
CA SER A 309 -13.24 8.57 5.88
C SER A 309 -13.68 9.99 5.54
N ILE A 310 -12.85 10.99 5.80
CA ILE A 310 -13.11 12.39 5.47
C ILE A 310 -13.21 12.60 3.95
N GLN A 311 -12.30 12.03 3.17
CA GLN A 311 -12.29 12.14 1.71
C GLN A 311 -13.56 11.56 1.09
N ARG A 312 -14.03 10.39 1.58
CA ARG A 312 -15.29 9.78 1.14
C ARG A 312 -16.50 10.63 1.56
N LYS A 313 -16.57 11.08 2.82
CA LYS A 313 -17.64 11.95 3.33
C LYS A 313 -17.69 13.29 2.59
N GLY A 314 -16.54 13.79 2.15
CA GLY A 314 -16.43 15.03 1.38
C GLY A 314 -16.98 14.95 -0.05
N ARG A 315 -17.49 13.78 -0.48
CA ARG A 315 -18.19 13.64 -1.78
C ARG A 315 -19.65 14.07 -1.73
N THR A 316 -20.21 14.28 -0.54
CA THR A 316 -21.57 14.83 -0.36
C THR A 316 -21.57 16.09 0.50
N GLY A 317 -22.69 16.80 0.55
CA GLY A 317 -22.86 18.01 1.36
C GLY A 317 -22.22 19.26 0.76
N ARG A 318 -21.97 19.33 -0.55
CA ARG A 318 -21.40 20.54 -1.22
C ARG A 318 -22.49 21.52 -1.67
N HIS A 319 -23.66 21.03 -2.06
CA HIS A 319 -24.75 21.85 -2.60
C HIS A 319 -26.06 21.74 -1.81
N GLY A 320 -26.09 20.93 -0.75
CA GLY A 320 -27.27 20.70 0.11
C GLY A 320 -26.93 19.73 1.23
N THR A 321 -27.93 19.37 2.06
CA THR A 321 -27.76 18.39 3.14
C THR A 321 -27.31 17.05 2.57
N GLY A 322 -26.14 16.58 3.00
CA GLY A 322 -25.58 15.31 2.53
C GLY A 322 -25.99 14.14 3.42
N ARG A 323 -26.40 13.00 2.82
CA ARG A 323 -26.69 11.77 3.57
C ARG A 323 -25.52 10.79 3.45
N ILE A 324 -25.06 10.27 4.59
CA ILE A 324 -23.95 9.32 4.68
C ILE A 324 -24.43 8.08 5.39
N ILE A 325 -24.39 6.94 4.73
CA ILE A 325 -24.82 5.65 5.28
C ILE A 325 -23.61 4.74 5.43
N VAL A 326 -23.43 4.14 6.62
CA VAL A 326 -22.32 3.23 6.90
C VAL A 326 -22.87 1.86 7.26
N LEU A 327 -22.55 0.84 6.45
CA LEU A 327 -22.95 -0.54 6.72
C LEU A 327 -21.91 -1.21 7.62
N VAL A 328 -22.35 -1.71 8.77
CA VAL A 328 -21.47 -2.28 9.80
C VAL A 328 -21.92 -3.68 10.16
N THR A 329 -21.03 -4.65 10.00
CA THR A 329 -21.27 -6.02 10.44
C THR A 329 -20.95 -6.14 11.93
N ARG A 330 -21.94 -6.57 12.73
CA ARG A 330 -21.80 -6.71 14.19
C ARG A 330 -20.81 -7.82 14.55
N LYS A 331 -20.03 -7.59 15.62
CA LYS A 331 -19.04 -8.52 16.19
C LYS A 331 -17.90 -8.89 15.21
N THR A 332 -17.57 -7.95 14.33
CA THR A 332 -16.47 -8.08 13.35
C THR A 332 -15.51 -6.89 13.44
N ALA A 333 -14.46 -6.91 12.60
CA ALA A 333 -13.54 -5.79 12.45
C ALA A 333 -14.22 -4.47 12.03
N ASP A 334 -15.39 -4.53 11.39
CA ASP A 334 -16.16 -3.33 10.99
C ASP A 334 -16.49 -2.42 12.19
N GLU A 335 -16.97 -3.00 13.31
CA GLU A 335 -17.26 -2.20 14.52
C GLU A 335 -15.99 -1.52 15.05
N THR A 336 -14.89 -2.26 15.07
CA THR A 336 -13.60 -1.72 15.51
C THR A 336 -13.15 -0.58 14.60
N PHE A 337 -13.23 -0.76 13.29
CA PHE A 337 -12.84 0.24 12.30
C PHE A 337 -13.71 1.50 12.40
N GLN A 338 -15.01 1.35 12.59
CA GLN A 338 -15.92 2.48 12.82
C GLN A 338 -15.54 3.28 14.08
N ILE A 339 -15.29 2.60 15.20
CA ILE A 339 -14.89 3.24 16.45
C ILE A 339 -13.54 3.95 16.30
N VAL A 340 -12.56 3.28 15.71
CA VAL A 340 -11.22 3.82 15.50
C VAL A 340 -11.26 5.05 14.59
N SER A 341 -11.97 4.96 13.45
CA SER A 341 -12.11 6.08 12.51
C SER A 341 -12.73 7.30 13.19
N ARG A 342 -13.84 7.12 13.94
CA ARG A 342 -14.48 8.22 14.68
C ARG A 342 -13.57 8.85 15.76
N ARG A 343 -12.80 8.03 16.49
CA ARG A 343 -11.85 8.54 17.49
C ARG A 343 -10.74 9.36 16.83
N ARG A 344 -10.19 8.88 15.71
CA ARG A 344 -9.13 9.55 14.96
C ARG A 344 -9.62 10.85 14.32
N GLU A 345 -10.82 10.88 13.76
CA GLU A 345 -11.43 12.11 13.24
C GLU A 345 -11.56 13.17 14.33
N LYS A 346 -12.05 12.78 15.53
CA LYS A 346 -12.13 13.68 16.68
C LYS A 346 -10.75 14.16 17.16
N ALA A 347 -9.77 13.25 17.24
CA ALA A 347 -8.40 13.59 17.63
C ALA A 347 -7.74 14.55 16.63
N MET A 348 -7.93 14.33 15.32
CA MET A 348 -7.43 15.20 14.25
C MET A 348 -8.05 16.60 14.37
N THR A 349 -9.37 16.69 14.52
CA THR A 349 -10.07 17.99 14.70
C THR A 349 -9.58 18.73 15.94
N ALA A 350 -9.41 18.02 17.07
CA ALA A 350 -8.86 18.61 18.30
C ALA A 350 -7.39 19.03 18.13
N GLY A 351 -6.59 18.21 17.44
CA GLY A 351 -5.20 18.51 17.11
C GLY A 351 -5.05 19.76 16.24
N MET A 352 -5.90 19.92 15.23
CA MET A 352 -5.94 21.12 14.37
C MET A 352 -6.33 22.37 15.15
N LYS A 353 -7.36 22.29 16.01
CA LYS A 353 -7.75 23.41 16.89
C LYS A 353 -6.61 23.83 17.83
N ASN A 354 -5.78 22.89 18.30
CA ASN A 354 -4.61 23.18 19.13
C ASN A 354 -3.46 23.78 18.30
N LEU A 355 -3.22 23.32 17.08
CA LEU A 355 -2.23 23.93 16.18
C LEU A 355 -2.57 25.39 15.85
N ALA A 356 -3.84 25.69 15.59
CA ALA A 356 -4.31 27.06 15.37
C ALA A 356 -4.16 27.96 16.60
N ARG A 357 -4.21 27.41 17.83
CA ARG A 357 -3.98 28.16 19.09
C ARG A 357 -2.51 28.32 19.40
N ASP A 358 -1.65 27.42 19.00
CA ASP A 358 -0.20 27.45 19.28
C ASP A 358 0.60 28.25 18.23
N GLU A 359 -0.06 29.02 17.34
CA GLU A 359 0.60 29.87 16.30
C GLU A 359 1.72 30.77 16.87
N ARG A 360 1.74 31.07 18.15
CA ARG A 360 2.82 31.81 18.81
C ARG A 360 3.98 30.95 19.28
N LYS A 361 3.83 29.64 19.40
CA LYS A 361 4.85 28.72 19.91
C LYS A 361 5.65 28.01 18.83
N ILE A 362 5.10 27.75 17.65
CA ILE A 362 5.84 27.12 16.54
C ILE A 362 6.94 28.03 16.01
N ILE A 363 6.80 29.36 16.16
CA ILE A 363 7.84 30.32 15.76
C ILE A 363 8.91 30.52 16.86
N GLN A 364 8.67 30.10 18.11
CA GLN A 364 9.58 30.38 19.25
C GLN A 364 10.10 29.15 19.99
N THR A 365 9.64 27.96 19.72
CA THR A 365 10.20 26.76 20.36
C THR A 365 10.60 25.70 19.32
N ALA A 366 11.73 25.95 18.68
CA ALA A 366 12.77 24.95 18.75
C ALA A 366 13.11 24.77 20.22
N LEU A 367 12.34 23.99 20.98
CA LEU A 367 12.79 23.50 22.27
C LEU A 367 14.07 22.72 22.01
N PRO A 368 15.13 22.95 22.76
CA PRO A 368 16.25 22.05 22.77
C PRO A 368 15.72 20.74 23.36
N VAL A 369 15.25 19.87 22.50
CA VAL A 369 15.20 18.45 22.82
C VAL A 369 16.65 18.08 23.06
N ASP A 370 16.91 17.56 24.25
CA ASP A 370 18.26 17.24 24.67
C ASP A 370 18.84 16.25 23.64
N ARG A 371 19.66 16.79 22.75
CA ARG A 371 20.30 16.04 21.65
C ARG A 371 21.17 14.91 22.19
N GLU A 372 21.52 14.92 23.48
CA GLU A 372 22.27 13.85 24.10
C GLU A 372 21.43 12.62 24.46
N GLU A 373 20.15 12.79 24.85
CA GLU A 373 19.26 11.64 25.09
C GLU A 373 18.79 10.98 23.80
N LEU A 374 18.51 11.76 22.74
CA LEU A 374 18.21 11.21 21.41
C LEU A 374 19.44 10.53 20.80
N LYS A 375 20.63 11.13 20.91
CA LYS A 375 21.88 10.50 20.47
C LYS A 375 22.19 9.22 21.24
N LYS A 376 21.95 9.17 22.55
CA LYS A 376 22.12 7.93 23.33
C LYS A 376 21.11 6.85 22.95
N ALA A 377 19.88 7.20 22.62
CA ALA A 377 18.87 6.25 22.14
C ALA A 377 19.19 5.79 20.70
N GLU A 378 19.62 6.69 19.82
CA GLU A 378 20.05 6.38 18.45
C GLU A 378 21.38 5.59 18.45
N GLU A 379 22.37 5.98 19.25
CA GLU A 379 23.64 5.24 19.38
C GLU A 379 23.46 3.84 20.01
N THR A 380 22.42 3.65 20.82
CA THR A 380 22.09 2.32 21.37
C THR A 380 21.36 1.46 20.33
N GLN A 381 20.54 2.04 19.45
CA GLN A 381 19.94 1.33 18.32
C GLN A 381 20.97 1.09 17.19
N GLU A 382 21.84 2.05 16.86
CA GLU A 382 22.86 1.87 15.82
C GLU A 382 23.91 0.81 16.17
N LYS A 383 24.21 0.58 17.46
CA LYS A 383 25.13 -0.49 17.88
C LYS A 383 24.57 -1.90 17.72
N PHE A 384 23.22 -2.06 17.65
CA PHE A 384 22.58 -3.35 17.43
C PHE A 384 22.39 -3.70 15.93
N PHE A 385 22.42 -2.73 15.02
CA PHE A 385 22.23 -2.94 13.58
C PHE A 385 23.42 -2.41 12.78
N SER A 386 24.55 -3.13 12.83
CA SER A 386 25.74 -2.78 12.04
C SER A 386 25.74 -3.47 10.68
N GLY A 387 24.89 -3.05 9.75
CA GLY A 387 24.91 -3.53 8.37
C GLY A 387 24.23 -2.53 7.41
N PRO A 388 24.61 -2.54 6.12
CA PRO A 388 24.03 -1.64 5.14
C PRO A 388 22.53 -1.91 4.92
N LYS A 389 21.75 -0.83 4.78
CA LYS A 389 20.29 -0.89 4.61
C LYS A 389 19.90 -1.15 3.17
N ILE A 390 19.09 -2.18 2.94
CA ILE A 390 18.56 -2.53 1.63
C ILE A 390 17.04 -2.76 1.76
N ILE A 391 16.25 -2.09 0.93
CA ILE A 391 14.80 -2.33 0.82
C ILE A 391 14.58 -3.32 -0.32
N ILE A 392 13.83 -4.38 -0.05
CA ILE A 392 13.51 -5.44 -1.01
C ILE A 392 12.02 -5.38 -1.32
N ASP A 393 11.66 -5.45 -2.60
CA ASP A 393 10.26 -5.58 -3.02
C ASP A 393 9.65 -6.88 -2.50
N ASP A 394 8.39 -6.83 -2.05
CA ASP A 394 7.69 -7.99 -1.48
C ASP A 394 7.61 -9.18 -2.46
N ARG A 395 7.65 -8.93 -3.77
CA ARG A 395 7.64 -9.94 -4.84
C ARG A 395 8.97 -10.67 -4.97
N GLU A 396 10.08 -9.99 -4.63
CA GLU A 396 11.44 -10.52 -4.75
C GLU A 396 11.87 -11.41 -3.57
N LEU A 397 11.08 -11.46 -2.52
CA LEU A 397 11.32 -12.36 -1.37
C LEU A 397 11.36 -13.85 -1.73
N VAL A 398 10.85 -14.21 -2.90
CA VAL A 398 10.91 -15.60 -3.42
C VAL A 398 12.30 -15.92 -3.97
N SER A 399 13.11 -14.91 -4.29
CA SER A 399 14.46 -15.09 -4.81
C SER A 399 15.42 -15.50 -3.70
N LYS A 400 16.45 -16.29 -4.07
CA LYS A 400 17.52 -16.66 -3.15
C LYS A 400 18.41 -15.48 -2.74
N VAL A 401 18.30 -14.34 -3.41
CA VAL A 401 19.08 -13.13 -3.12
C VAL A 401 18.77 -12.60 -1.72
N ALA A 402 17.49 -12.59 -1.32
CA ALA A 402 17.09 -12.18 0.02
C ALA A 402 17.72 -13.04 1.13
N GLU A 403 17.84 -14.36 0.90
CA GLU A 403 18.49 -15.31 1.80
C GLU A 403 20.00 -15.00 1.92
N HIS A 404 20.69 -14.74 0.80
CA HIS A 404 22.10 -14.38 0.80
C HIS A 404 22.38 -13.02 1.43
N LEU A 405 21.54 -12.00 1.20
CA LEU A 405 21.65 -10.69 1.84
C LEU A 405 21.48 -10.78 3.37
N SER A 406 20.56 -11.57 3.83
CA SER A 406 20.35 -11.86 5.24
C SER A 406 21.61 -12.52 5.86
N THR A 407 22.23 -13.46 5.12
CA THR A 407 23.48 -14.12 5.52
C THR A 407 24.66 -13.15 5.55
N ALA A 408 24.69 -12.16 4.68
CA ALA A 408 25.72 -11.14 4.59
C ALA A 408 25.56 -9.98 5.61
N ARG A 409 24.61 -10.06 6.55
CA ARG A 409 24.28 -9.05 7.57
C ARG A 409 23.78 -7.71 7.01
N ALA A 410 23.03 -7.74 5.90
CA ALA A 410 22.30 -6.56 5.46
C ALA A 410 21.12 -6.29 6.41
N VAL A 411 20.84 -5.03 6.68
CA VAL A 411 19.60 -4.61 7.32
C VAL A 411 18.51 -4.56 6.24
N ILE A 412 17.69 -5.61 6.19
CA ILE A 412 16.68 -5.79 5.14
C ILE A 412 15.35 -5.17 5.61
N HIS A 413 14.82 -4.26 4.80
CA HIS A 413 13.44 -3.79 4.91
C HIS A 413 12.63 -4.35 3.74
N ILE A 414 11.43 -4.84 4.03
CA ILE A 414 10.52 -5.36 3.01
C ILE A 414 9.43 -4.32 2.80
N ASP A 415 9.33 -3.82 1.57
CA ASP A 415 8.30 -2.86 1.18
C ASP A 415 7.84 -3.18 -0.25
N ARG A 416 6.70 -2.64 -0.65
CA ARG A 416 6.25 -2.75 -2.03
C ARG A 416 6.78 -1.58 -2.83
N LEU A 417 7.80 -1.82 -3.61
CA LEU A 417 8.42 -0.82 -4.46
C LEU A 417 7.52 -0.50 -5.67
N LEU A 418 7.42 0.78 -6.00
CA LEU A 418 6.70 1.21 -7.21
C LEU A 418 7.47 0.80 -8.47
N GLN A 419 8.80 0.76 -8.38
CA GLN A 419 9.71 0.36 -9.47
C GLN A 419 10.94 -0.31 -8.90
N GLY A 420 11.47 -1.30 -9.66
CA GLY A 420 12.61 -2.09 -9.29
C GLY A 420 12.34 -3.14 -8.22
N ASP A 421 13.34 -3.96 -7.95
CA ASP A 421 13.28 -5.08 -7.03
C ASP A 421 14.00 -4.79 -5.71
N TYR A 422 15.00 -3.88 -5.75
CA TYR A 422 15.76 -3.45 -4.57
C TYR A 422 15.96 -1.95 -4.59
N LYS A 423 15.83 -1.31 -3.43
CA LYS A 423 16.18 0.10 -3.23
C LYS A 423 17.27 0.22 -2.18
N ILE A 424 18.33 0.96 -2.51
CA ILE A 424 19.51 1.19 -1.67
C ILE A 424 19.68 2.69 -1.47
N GLY A 425 19.52 3.13 -0.23
CA GLY A 425 19.45 4.56 0.09
C GLY A 425 18.35 5.27 -0.70
N ASP A 426 18.54 6.56 -0.96
CA ASP A 426 17.54 7.35 -1.70
C ASP A 426 17.82 7.48 -3.20
N ARG A 427 19.00 7.01 -3.64
CA ARG A 427 19.51 7.27 -4.99
C ARG A 427 19.58 6.06 -5.90
N ILE A 428 19.60 4.83 -5.38
CA ILE A 428 19.80 3.62 -6.17
C ILE A 428 18.55 2.77 -6.15
N ILE A 429 18.05 2.44 -7.33
CA ILE A 429 17.03 1.41 -7.55
C ILE A 429 17.62 0.35 -8.47
N VAL A 430 17.46 -0.90 -8.10
CA VAL A 430 17.99 -2.05 -8.83
C VAL A 430 16.82 -2.88 -9.35
N GLU A 431 16.80 -3.13 -10.63
CA GLU A 431 15.96 -4.14 -11.29
C GLU A 431 16.82 -5.38 -11.52
N ARG A 432 16.33 -6.56 -11.15
CA ARG A 432 16.99 -7.84 -11.36
C ARG A 432 16.21 -8.69 -12.36
N LYS A 433 16.92 -9.21 -13.34
CA LYS A 433 16.39 -10.17 -14.31
C LYS A 433 17.30 -11.38 -14.41
N THR A 434 16.74 -12.58 -14.45
CA THR A 434 17.57 -13.71 -14.89
C THR A 434 17.96 -13.54 -16.37
N SER A 435 19.05 -14.15 -16.81
CA SER A 435 19.49 -14.08 -18.21
C SER A 435 18.37 -14.47 -19.18
N ARG A 436 17.53 -15.43 -18.81
CA ARG A 436 16.38 -15.85 -19.59
C ARG A 436 15.27 -14.80 -19.59
N ASP A 437 14.87 -14.32 -18.42
CA ASP A 437 13.79 -13.31 -18.30
C ASP A 437 14.18 -11.99 -18.97
N PHE A 438 15.48 -11.64 -18.95
CA PHE A 438 16.01 -10.49 -19.68
C PHE A 438 15.77 -10.62 -21.18
N VAL A 439 16.12 -11.77 -21.77
CA VAL A 439 15.94 -12.02 -23.19
C VAL A 439 14.46 -12.15 -23.59
N ASP A 440 13.63 -12.80 -22.76
CA ASP A 440 12.20 -12.92 -22.98
C ASP A 440 11.51 -11.55 -22.94
N SER A 441 11.82 -10.71 -21.94
CA SER A 441 11.27 -9.35 -21.80
C SER A 441 11.74 -8.39 -22.89
N LEU A 442 12.87 -8.66 -23.54
CA LEU A 442 13.34 -7.89 -24.70
C LEU A 442 12.45 -8.11 -25.92
N VAL A 443 11.99 -9.36 -26.14
CA VAL A 443 11.10 -9.71 -27.25
C VAL A 443 9.72 -9.09 -27.07
N ASP A 444 9.21 -9.11 -25.85
CA ASP A 444 7.88 -8.60 -25.51
C ASP A 444 7.84 -7.06 -25.41
N ARG A 445 9.00 -6.38 -25.50
CA ARG A 445 9.22 -4.92 -25.45
C ARG A 445 8.87 -4.25 -24.11
N ASP A 446 8.45 -4.99 -23.10
CA ASP A 446 8.06 -4.44 -21.80
C ASP A 446 9.26 -3.94 -20.97
N LEU A 447 10.44 -4.56 -21.15
CA LEU A 447 11.66 -4.23 -20.40
C LEU A 447 12.13 -2.79 -20.61
N LEU A 448 12.17 -2.33 -21.86
CA LEU A 448 12.68 -0.99 -22.17
C LEU A 448 11.79 0.12 -21.60
N ASP A 449 10.48 -0.09 -21.57
CA ASP A 449 9.54 0.87 -21.00
C ASP A 449 9.63 0.86 -19.46
N GLN A 450 9.73 -0.30 -18.83
CA GLN A 450 9.96 -0.45 -17.39
C GLN A 450 11.26 0.26 -16.95
N LEU A 451 12.37 0.01 -17.66
CA LEU A 451 13.66 0.63 -17.36
C LEU A 451 13.68 2.13 -17.61
N ARG A 452 12.98 2.62 -18.64
CA ARG A 452 12.83 4.05 -18.89
C ARG A 452 12.09 4.76 -17.78
N ASP A 453 11.03 4.14 -17.27
CA ASP A 453 10.26 4.69 -16.15
C ASP A 453 11.08 4.69 -14.85
N MET A 454 11.88 3.66 -14.61
CA MET A 454 12.82 3.61 -13.49
C MET A 454 13.90 4.71 -13.61
N ALA A 455 14.45 4.93 -14.80
CA ALA A 455 15.46 5.96 -15.04
C ALA A 455 14.92 7.40 -14.85
N ARG A 456 13.62 7.62 -15.00
CA ARG A 456 12.98 8.93 -14.76
C ARG A 456 12.85 9.29 -13.29
N VAL A 457 12.73 8.29 -12.42
CA VAL A 457 12.45 8.51 -10.98
C VAL A 457 13.66 8.24 -10.09
N CYS A 458 14.69 7.60 -10.61
CA CYS A 458 15.87 7.19 -9.86
C CYS A 458 17.13 7.87 -10.37
N PRO A 459 17.91 8.56 -9.50
CA PRO A 459 19.18 9.20 -9.90
C PRO A 459 20.27 8.22 -10.38
N LYS A 460 20.27 6.98 -9.87
CA LYS A 460 21.26 5.94 -10.19
C LYS A 460 20.54 4.60 -10.42
N PRO A 461 19.85 4.45 -11.55
CA PRO A 461 19.20 3.19 -11.87
C PRO A 461 20.23 2.12 -12.25
N VAL A 462 19.99 0.89 -11.78
CA VAL A 462 20.87 -0.26 -11.99
C VAL A 462 20.05 -1.42 -12.52
N LEU A 463 20.55 -2.10 -13.53
CA LEU A 463 20.04 -3.38 -14.03
C LEU A 463 21.03 -4.49 -13.68
N VAL A 464 20.57 -5.53 -13.01
CA VAL A 464 21.36 -6.74 -12.75
C VAL A 464 20.82 -7.87 -13.62
N ILE A 465 21.68 -8.46 -14.44
CA ILE A 465 21.37 -9.65 -15.23
C ILE A 465 22.05 -10.84 -14.56
N GLU A 466 21.24 -11.72 -13.95
CA GLU A 466 21.73 -12.86 -13.20
C GLU A 466 21.69 -14.13 -14.03
N GLY A 467 22.80 -14.87 -14.07
CA GLY A 467 22.92 -16.18 -14.69
C GLY A 467 23.93 -16.26 -15.82
N GLY A 468 23.74 -17.24 -16.71
CA GLY A 468 24.68 -17.56 -17.77
C GLY A 468 24.62 -16.61 -18.97
N ASP A 469 25.21 -17.06 -20.08
CA ASP A 469 25.31 -16.29 -21.31
C ASP A 469 23.93 -15.89 -21.86
N ILE A 470 23.71 -14.59 -22.00
CA ILE A 470 22.45 -14.01 -22.52
C ILE A 470 22.24 -14.30 -24.02
N TYR A 471 23.30 -14.60 -24.76
CA TYR A 471 23.21 -14.88 -26.20
C TYR A 471 22.76 -16.31 -26.52
N SER A 472 22.80 -17.20 -25.54
CA SER A 472 22.42 -18.61 -25.68
C SER A 472 20.99 -18.92 -25.16
N GLN A 473 20.28 -17.96 -24.58
CA GLN A 473 18.99 -18.20 -23.91
C GLN A 473 17.84 -18.39 -24.88
N ARG A 474 17.92 -17.79 -26.07
CA ARG A 474 16.88 -17.86 -27.12
C ARG A 474 17.49 -17.61 -28.50
N ASP A 475 16.85 -18.10 -29.55
CA ASP A 475 17.26 -17.83 -30.92
C ASP A 475 16.91 -16.40 -31.34
N ILE A 476 17.73 -15.46 -30.93
CA ILE A 476 17.64 -14.02 -31.23
C ILE A 476 18.94 -13.57 -31.84
N HIS A 477 18.87 -12.74 -32.87
CA HIS A 477 20.06 -12.21 -33.51
C HIS A 477 20.92 -11.44 -32.48
N PRO A 478 22.23 -11.76 -32.32
CA PRO A 478 23.09 -11.14 -31.29
C PRO A 478 23.11 -9.62 -31.31
N ASN A 479 22.94 -8.99 -32.49
CA ASN A 479 22.90 -7.53 -32.60
C ASN A 479 21.64 -6.90 -31.97
N ALA A 480 20.53 -7.64 -31.84
CA ALA A 480 19.35 -7.15 -31.13
C ALA A 480 19.65 -7.02 -29.63
N ILE A 481 20.32 -8.02 -29.05
CA ILE A 481 20.75 -7.99 -27.64
C ILE A 481 21.78 -6.86 -27.43
N ARG A 482 22.78 -6.73 -28.31
CA ARG A 482 23.78 -5.64 -28.23
C ARG A 482 23.13 -4.26 -28.35
N GLY A 483 22.20 -4.11 -29.27
CA GLY A 483 21.45 -2.86 -29.45
C GLY A 483 20.64 -2.48 -28.21
N ALA A 484 19.98 -3.46 -27.56
CA ALA A 484 19.25 -3.23 -26.33
C ALA A 484 20.16 -2.84 -25.17
N LEU A 485 21.29 -3.55 -24.97
CA LEU A 485 22.28 -3.20 -23.94
C LEU A 485 22.83 -1.79 -24.16
N ALA A 486 23.13 -1.42 -25.42
CA ALA A 486 23.58 -0.07 -25.75
C ALA A 486 22.51 1.00 -25.47
N ALA A 487 21.25 0.72 -25.79
CA ALA A 487 20.14 1.63 -25.47
C ALA A 487 19.96 1.80 -23.95
N ILE A 488 20.04 0.72 -23.19
CA ILE A 488 19.89 0.74 -21.73
C ILE A 488 21.07 1.51 -21.08
N SER A 489 22.31 1.20 -21.44
CA SER A 489 23.48 1.81 -20.78
C SER A 489 23.75 3.23 -21.27
N VAL A 490 23.70 3.48 -22.59
CA VAL A 490 24.11 4.77 -23.17
C VAL A 490 22.95 5.75 -23.28
N SER A 491 21.80 5.30 -23.80
CA SER A 491 20.67 6.23 -24.02
C SER A 491 19.85 6.48 -22.76
N MET A 492 19.73 5.50 -21.86
CA MET A 492 18.96 5.64 -20.61
C MET A 492 19.86 5.92 -19.39
N GLY A 493 21.18 5.77 -19.50
CA GLY A 493 22.12 5.99 -18.40
C GLY A 493 22.01 4.98 -17.26
N ILE A 494 21.56 3.74 -17.55
CA ILE A 494 21.37 2.69 -16.56
C ILE A 494 22.65 1.85 -16.47
N ALA A 495 23.21 1.72 -15.28
CA ALA A 495 24.35 0.84 -15.06
C ALA A 495 23.92 -0.64 -15.18
N ILE A 496 24.66 -1.42 -15.97
CA ILE A 496 24.37 -2.85 -16.17
C ILE A 496 25.46 -3.67 -15.47
N PHE A 497 25.04 -4.59 -14.61
CA PHE A 497 25.91 -5.59 -14.00
C PHE A 497 25.43 -6.98 -14.39
N GLN A 498 26.39 -7.88 -14.58
CA GLN A 498 26.11 -9.29 -14.78
C GLN A 498 26.65 -10.08 -13.58
N THR A 499 25.82 -10.96 -13.03
CA THR A 499 26.17 -11.82 -11.91
C THR A 499 25.89 -13.29 -12.28
N ARG A 500 26.64 -14.21 -11.70
CA ARG A 500 26.55 -15.64 -12.01
C ARG A 500 25.34 -16.30 -11.35
N ASP A 501 25.01 -15.85 -10.14
CA ASP A 501 23.97 -16.44 -9.29
C ASP A 501 23.47 -15.45 -8.25
N ALA A 502 22.47 -15.88 -7.46
CA ALA A 502 21.87 -15.06 -6.41
C ALA A 502 22.85 -14.65 -5.29
N GLY A 503 23.89 -15.44 -5.06
CA GLY A 503 24.93 -15.10 -4.08
C GLY A 503 25.76 -13.91 -4.55
N GLU A 504 26.25 -13.94 -5.79
CA GLU A 504 26.99 -12.84 -6.38
C GLU A 504 26.13 -11.59 -6.56
N THR A 505 24.82 -11.75 -6.84
CA THR A 505 23.88 -10.63 -6.85
C THR A 505 23.76 -10.00 -5.46
N ALA A 506 23.67 -10.80 -4.41
CA ALA A 506 23.63 -10.29 -3.04
C ALA A 506 24.93 -9.57 -2.66
N ASP A 507 26.09 -10.11 -3.03
CA ASP A 507 27.39 -9.47 -2.79
C ASP A 507 27.49 -8.12 -3.49
N LEU A 508 27.01 -8.01 -4.74
CA LEU A 508 26.95 -6.75 -5.47
C LEU A 508 26.06 -5.73 -4.77
N LEU A 509 24.87 -6.13 -4.33
CA LEU A 509 23.95 -5.26 -3.60
C LEU A 509 24.56 -4.76 -2.28
N MET A 510 25.30 -5.61 -1.57
CA MET A 510 26.04 -5.24 -0.36
C MET A 510 27.13 -4.21 -0.64
N VAL A 511 27.87 -4.36 -1.74
CA VAL A 511 28.89 -3.39 -2.16
C VAL A 511 28.26 -2.04 -2.50
N LEU A 512 27.16 -2.05 -3.24
CA LEU A 512 26.42 -0.82 -3.58
C LEU A 512 25.90 -0.13 -2.33
N ALA A 513 25.36 -0.89 -1.37
CA ALA A 513 24.80 -0.36 -0.14
C ALA A 513 25.89 0.25 0.77
N ARG A 514 27.04 -0.40 0.93
CA ARG A 514 28.18 0.17 1.69
C ARG A 514 28.70 1.45 1.06
N ARG A 515 28.87 1.48 -0.26
CA ARG A 515 29.31 2.69 -0.97
C ARG A 515 28.31 3.84 -0.86
N GLU A 516 27.03 3.55 -0.83
CA GLU A 516 25.99 4.57 -0.68
C GLU A 516 26.01 5.17 0.73
N GLU A 517 26.22 4.35 1.77
CA GLU A 517 26.42 4.83 3.14
C GLU A 517 27.68 5.70 3.27
N GLU A 518 28.82 5.27 2.70
CA GLU A 518 30.08 6.05 2.72
C GLU A 518 29.95 7.40 2.01
N ASN A 519 29.22 7.46 0.90
CA ASN A 519 28.98 8.71 0.17
C ASN A 519 28.03 9.64 0.93
N GLY A 520 27.02 9.11 1.63
CA GLY A 520 26.15 9.87 2.51
C GLY A 520 26.89 10.53 3.69
N TYR A 521 27.96 9.91 4.19
CA TYR A 521 28.86 10.51 5.19
C TYR A 521 29.73 11.63 4.62
N LYS A 522 30.22 11.50 3.38
CA LYS A 522 31.07 12.52 2.74
C LYS A 522 30.30 13.78 2.36
N GLU A 523 29.06 13.66 1.91
CA GLU A 523 28.22 14.82 1.57
C GLU A 523 27.74 15.61 2.80
N ARG A 524 27.67 14.98 3.99
CA ARG A 524 27.41 15.68 5.26
C ARG A 524 28.63 16.39 5.85
N GLY A 525 29.85 16.09 5.36
CA GLY A 525 31.12 16.58 5.91
C GLY A 525 31.92 17.54 5.03
N SER A 526 31.56 17.78 3.77
CA SER A 526 32.34 18.66 2.90
C SER A 526 31.46 19.68 2.16
N THR A 527 31.31 20.85 2.76
CA THR A 527 31.07 22.10 2.02
C THR A 527 32.45 22.56 1.46
N GLN A 528 32.93 21.94 0.41
CA GLN A 528 33.95 22.55 -0.45
C GLN A 528 33.66 22.18 -1.90
N LYS A 529 33.27 23.21 -2.66
CA LYS A 529 33.28 23.20 -4.11
C LYS A 529 34.70 22.87 -4.59
N GLU A 530 34.94 21.66 -5.02
CA GLU A 530 36.00 21.41 -5.98
C GLU A 530 35.47 21.85 -7.35
N SER A 531 36.00 22.98 -7.82
CA SER A 531 35.60 23.57 -9.08
C SER A 531 36.15 22.69 -10.24
N TYR A 532 35.43 22.68 -11.35
CA TYR A 532 35.78 22.02 -12.61
C TYR A 532 37.15 22.47 -13.19
N GLU A 533 37.80 23.43 -12.59
CA GLU A 533 39.14 23.92 -12.99
C GLU A 533 40.26 22.94 -12.70
N SER A 534 40.10 22.01 -11.73
CA SER A 534 41.12 21.00 -11.44
C SER A 534 41.21 19.85 -12.46
N LEU A 535 40.16 19.61 -13.22
CA LEU A 535 40.14 18.58 -14.27
C LEU A 535 40.77 19.08 -15.58
N ALA A 536 40.71 20.37 -15.87
CA ALA A 536 41.35 20.97 -17.03
C ALA A 536 42.87 21.07 -16.84
N ALA A 537 43.34 21.33 -15.61
CA ALA A 537 44.77 21.37 -15.27
C ALA A 537 45.46 19.99 -15.28
N ALA A 538 44.71 18.90 -15.13
CA ALA A 538 45.23 17.53 -15.17
C ALA A 538 45.34 16.96 -16.60
N GLN A 539 44.79 17.63 -17.61
CA GLN A 539 44.91 17.26 -19.03
C GLN A 539 46.03 18.04 -19.79
N GLU A 540 46.61 19.08 -19.18
CA GLU A 540 47.73 19.86 -19.76
C GLU A 540 49.10 19.52 -19.13
N ALA A 541 49.19 18.60 -18.17
CA ALA A 541 50.40 18.07 -17.61
C ALA A 541 50.64 16.60 -18.05
#